data_8814d4a7f863727a36c76ee6b24fbd45
#
_entry.id   8814d4a7f863727a36c76ee6b24fbd45
#
_cell.length_a   1.000
_cell.length_b   1.000
_cell.length_c   1.000
_cell.angle_alpha   90.00
_cell.angle_beta   90.00
_cell.angle_gamma   90.00
#
_symmetry.space_group_name_H-M   'P 1'
#
loop_
_entity.id
_entity.type
_entity.pdbx_description
1 polymer ?
#
loop_
_entity_poly.entity_id
_entity_poly.type
_entity_poly.pdbx_seq_one_letter_code
_entity_poly.pdbx_strand_id
1 'polypeptide(L)'
;MSKNLIPAVTEMLGLKLREKFIIDRYNEVYFFTEENLEVNKAYPQNIPLLASPDVLEALIKGECEIIKIPWLPNRDEDYWTFGLYCDKSSKLKWIATRMTWNGEPDDYAAYKAGWVFATQDDAEKALSNVAKELKTPYILRGQLDD
;
A
#
# COMPACT_ATOMS: atom_id res chain seq x y z
N MET A 1 -14.19 -18.18 -32.79
CA MET A 1 -13.42 -18.15 -31.55
C MET A 1 -13.50 -16.77 -30.89
N SER A 2 -13.78 -16.75 -29.61
CA SER A 2 -13.78 -15.49 -28.88
C SER A 2 -12.33 -15.01 -28.69
N LYS A 3 -12.11 -13.74 -28.94
CA LYS A 3 -10.80 -13.13 -28.74
C LYS A 3 -10.60 -12.77 -27.29
N ASN A 4 -9.48 -13.19 -26.72
CA ASN A 4 -9.13 -12.81 -25.34
C ASN A 4 -8.63 -11.36 -25.35
N LEU A 5 -9.36 -10.47 -24.68
CA LEU A 5 -9.07 -9.05 -24.63
C LEU A 5 -8.24 -8.63 -23.42
N ILE A 6 -7.93 -9.53 -22.50
CA ILE A 6 -7.23 -9.19 -21.27
C ILE A 6 -5.86 -8.54 -21.51
N PRO A 7 -5.00 -9.04 -22.42
CA PRO A 7 -3.74 -8.35 -22.68
C PRO A 7 -3.92 -6.92 -23.18
N ALA A 8 -4.93 -6.68 -24.03
CA ALA A 8 -5.23 -5.34 -24.54
C ALA A 8 -5.74 -4.42 -23.42
N VAL A 9 -6.59 -4.93 -22.53
CA VAL A 9 -7.09 -4.17 -21.38
C VAL A 9 -5.93 -3.80 -20.44
N THR A 10 -5.03 -4.76 -20.18
CA THR A 10 -3.87 -4.52 -19.33
C THR A 10 -3.02 -3.38 -19.87
N GLU A 11 -2.73 -3.40 -21.16
CA GLU A 11 -1.96 -2.34 -21.81
C GLU A 11 -2.69 -1.00 -21.77
N MET A 12 -4.00 -1.00 -22.04
CA MET A 12 -4.83 0.20 -21.97
C MET A 12 -4.76 0.86 -20.59
N LEU A 13 -4.67 0.08 -19.52
CA LEU A 13 -4.57 0.57 -18.15
C LEU A 13 -3.14 0.97 -17.76
N GLY A 14 -2.17 0.84 -18.66
CA GLY A 14 -0.79 1.21 -18.37
C GLY A 14 -0.07 0.20 -17.49
N LEU A 15 -0.53 -1.04 -17.48
CA LEU A 15 0.03 -2.11 -16.66
C LEU A 15 0.71 -3.17 -17.51
N LYS A 16 1.58 -3.93 -16.89
CA LYS A 16 2.17 -5.13 -17.47
C LYS A 16 1.50 -6.36 -16.89
N LEU A 17 1.54 -7.47 -17.61
CA LEU A 17 1.07 -8.73 -17.05
C LEU A 17 1.87 -9.08 -15.80
N ARG A 18 1.16 -9.56 -14.77
CA ARG A 18 1.70 -9.94 -13.46
C ARG A 18 2.23 -8.77 -12.62
N GLU A 19 2.12 -7.54 -13.11
CA GLU A 19 2.45 -6.36 -12.31
C GLU A 19 1.39 -6.20 -11.22
N LYS A 20 1.83 -6.10 -9.96
CA LYS A 20 0.92 -5.95 -8.82
C LYS A 20 0.48 -4.50 -8.68
N PHE A 21 -0.78 -4.30 -8.33
CA PHE A 21 -1.33 -2.98 -8.09
C PHE A 21 -2.45 -3.05 -7.05
N ILE A 22 -2.77 -1.90 -6.47
CA ILE A 22 -3.91 -1.73 -5.56
C ILE A 22 -4.92 -0.83 -6.25
N ILE A 23 -6.18 -0.97 -5.89
CA ILE A 23 -7.25 -0.10 -6.37
C ILE A 23 -7.71 0.75 -5.18
N ASP A 24 -7.96 2.04 -5.42
CA ASP A 24 -8.29 3.00 -4.37
C ASP A 24 -9.49 2.60 -3.50
N ARG A 25 -10.46 1.87 -4.06
CA ARG A 25 -11.67 1.44 -3.36
C ARG A 25 -11.54 0.14 -2.59
N TYR A 26 -10.53 -0.68 -2.92
CA TYR A 26 -10.42 -2.04 -2.41
C TYR A 26 -9.12 -2.24 -1.66
N ASN A 27 -9.15 -3.09 -0.63
CA ASN A 27 -7.98 -3.39 0.20
C ASN A 27 -7.42 -4.77 -0.19
N GLU A 28 -7.04 -4.89 -1.46
CA GLU A 28 -6.55 -6.13 -2.04
C GLU A 28 -5.43 -5.82 -3.04
N VAL A 29 -4.55 -6.79 -3.24
CA VAL A 29 -3.53 -6.70 -4.27
C VAL A 29 -4.02 -7.44 -5.50
N TYR A 30 -3.98 -6.78 -6.64
CA TYR A 30 -4.45 -7.32 -7.92
C TYR A 30 -3.30 -7.45 -8.91
N PHE A 31 -3.47 -8.33 -9.88
CA PHE A 31 -2.58 -8.45 -11.03
C PHE A 31 -3.32 -9.12 -12.18
N PHE A 32 -2.92 -8.77 -13.41
CA PHE A 32 -3.46 -9.41 -14.60
C PHE A 32 -2.58 -10.58 -15.01
N THR A 33 -3.21 -11.70 -15.34
CA THR A 33 -2.56 -12.78 -16.07
C THR A 33 -2.96 -12.67 -17.54
N GLU A 34 -2.51 -13.58 -18.38
CA GLU A 34 -2.87 -13.59 -19.79
C GLU A 34 -4.37 -13.80 -20.02
N GLU A 35 -5.07 -14.36 -19.04
CA GLU A 35 -6.46 -14.76 -19.19
C GLU A 35 -7.43 -14.01 -18.28
N ASN A 36 -6.96 -13.52 -17.12
CA ASN A 36 -7.85 -13.03 -16.08
C ASN A 36 -7.24 -11.86 -15.29
N LEU A 37 -8.14 -11.16 -14.58
CA LEU A 37 -7.74 -10.33 -13.45
C LEU A 37 -7.82 -11.20 -12.21
N GLU A 38 -6.71 -11.27 -11.46
CA GLU A 38 -6.64 -12.07 -10.23
C GLU A 38 -6.38 -11.18 -9.02
N VAL A 39 -6.85 -11.64 -7.88
CA VAL A 39 -6.60 -10.99 -6.60
C VAL A 39 -5.76 -11.93 -5.73
N ASN A 40 -4.74 -11.39 -5.08
CA ASN A 40 -3.89 -12.14 -4.18
C ASN A 40 -4.40 -11.99 -2.75
N LYS A 41 -5.10 -13.00 -2.25
CA LYS A 41 -5.60 -13.01 -0.87
C LYS A 41 -4.47 -13.36 0.07
N ALA A 42 -4.07 -12.40 0.89
CA ALA A 42 -2.99 -12.58 1.85
C ALA A 42 -3.36 -13.46 3.03
N TYR A 43 -4.65 -13.66 3.28
CA TYR A 43 -5.11 -14.42 4.44
C TYR A 43 -6.13 -15.49 4.02
N PRO A 44 -6.04 -16.74 4.53
CA PRO A 44 -4.97 -17.23 5.41
C PRO A 44 -3.68 -17.60 4.68
N GLN A 45 -3.69 -17.63 3.35
CA GLN A 45 -2.56 -17.99 2.51
C GLN A 45 -2.53 -17.09 1.29
N ASN A 46 -1.35 -16.89 0.71
CA ASN A 46 -1.19 -16.13 -0.52
C ASN A 46 -1.67 -16.95 -1.72
N ILE A 47 -2.97 -17.10 -1.86
CA ILE A 47 -3.59 -17.88 -2.94
C ILE A 47 -4.19 -16.91 -3.95
N PRO A 48 -3.77 -16.95 -5.23
CA PRO A 48 -4.42 -16.16 -6.27
C PRO A 48 -5.84 -16.66 -6.52
N LEU A 49 -6.79 -15.74 -6.54
CA LEU A 49 -8.19 -16.02 -6.84
C LEU A 49 -8.65 -15.08 -7.95
N LEU A 50 -9.67 -15.51 -8.69
CA LEU A 50 -10.27 -14.63 -9.71
C LEU A 50 -10.89 -13.42 -9.00
N ALA A 51 -10.63 -12.23 -9.53
CA ALA A 51 -11.27 -11.02 -9.05
C ALA A 51 -12.76 -11.02 -9.46
N SER A 52 -13.58 -10.34 -8.66
CA SER A 52 -14.98 -10.16 -9.00
C SER A 52 -15.12 -9.46 -10.36
N PRO A 53 -16.07 -9.86 -11.22
CA PRO A 53 -16.32 -9.15 -12.48
C PRO A 53 -16.58 -7.65 -12.30
N ASP A 54 -17.16 -7.25 -11.18
CA ASP A 54 -17.43 -5.83 -10.88
C ASP A 54 -16.14 -5.01 -10.79
N VAL A 55 -15.07 -5.60 -10.31
CA VAL A 55 -13.76 -4.93 -10.22
C VAL A 55 -13.22 -4.63 -11.61
N LEU A 56 -13.22 -5.63 -12.48
CA LEU A 56 -12.77 -5.46 -13.87
C LEU A 56 -13.61 -4.42 -14.59
N GLU A 57 -14.92 -4.47 -14.41
CA GLU A 57 -15.84 -3.51 -15.02
C GLU A 57 -15.51 -2.08 -14.55
N ALA A 58 -15.31 -1.87 -13.25
CA ALA A 58 -14.97 -0.56 -12.69
C ALA A 58 -13.66 -0.03 -13.25
N LEU A 59 -12.65 -0.89 -13.42
CA LEU A 59 -11.37 -0.51 -14.01
C LEU A 59 -11.53 -0.07 -15.47
N ILE A 60 -12.30 -0.82 -16.26
CA ILE A 60 -12.52 -0.52 -17.68
C ILE A 60 -13.28 0.79 -17.85
N LYS A 61 -14.25 1.05 -16.98
CA LYS A 61 -15.05 2.27 -17.01
C LYS A 61 -14.35 3.50 -16.43
N GLY A 62 -13.18 3.34 -15.80
CA GLY A 62 -12.48 4.43 -15.18
C GLY A 62 -13.13 4.94 -13.89
N GLU A 63 -13.90 4.10 -13.21
CA GLU A 63 -14.59 4.45 -11.97
C GLU A 63 -13.70 4.37 -10.72
N CYS A 64 -12.49 3.85 -10.86
CA CYS A 64 -11.54 3.73 -9.76
C CYS A 64 -10.12 3.97 -10.26
N GLU A 65 -9.22 4.28 -9.33
CA GLU A 65 -7.82 4.58 -9.65
C GLU A 65 -6.92 3.41 -9.32
N ILE A 66 -5.90 3.21 -10.16
CA ILE A 66 -4.88 2.20 -9.98
C ILE A 66 -3.70 2.84 -9.25
N ILE A 67 -3.23 2.17 -8.19
CA ILE A 67 -2.05 2.57 -7.44
C ILE A 67 -0.99 1.50 -7.69
N LYS A 68 0.06 1.87 -8.45
CA LYS A 68 1.16 0.95 -8.74
C LYS A 68 1.97 0.69 -7.48
N ILE A 69 2.47 -0.54 -7.35
CA ILE A 69 3.20 -0.98 -6.16
C ILE A 69 4.65 -1.26 -6.54
N PRO A 70 5.59 -0.30 -6.35
CA PRO A 70 7.00 -0.62 -6.52
C PRO A 70 7.50 -1.56 -5.42
N TRP A 71 6.94 -1.46 -4.22
CA TRP A 71 7.24 -2.34 -3.11
C TRP A 71 6.03 -2.42 -2.18
N LEU A 72 5.74 -3.62 -1.69
CA LEU A 72 4.69 -3.87 -0.71
C LEU A 72 5.19 -4.94 0.24
N PRO A 73 4.98 -4.80 1.56
CA PRO A 73 5.36 -5.85 2.49
C PRO A 73 4.60 -7.16 2.20
N ASN A 74 5.26 -8.28 2.43
CA ASN A 74 4.57 -9.57 2.46
C ASN A 74 3.85 -9.70 3.80
N ARG A 75 2.93 -10.63 3.88
CA ARG A 75 2.27 -10.92 5.14
C ARG A 75 3.31 -11.30 6.20
N ASP A 76 3.13 -10.75 7.40
CA ASP A 76 4.03 -10.92 8.56
C ASP A 76 5.40 -10.25 8.37
N GLU A 77 5.61 -9.48 7.29
CA GLU A 77 6.81 -8.68 7.10
C GLU A 77 6.64 -7.32 7.76
N ASP A 78 7.70 -6.84 8.39
CA ASP A 78 7.67 -5.53 9.04
C ASP A 78 7.85 -4.40 8.01
N TYR A 79 7.22 -3.28 8.30
CA TYR A 79 7.40 -2.04 7.56
C TYR A 79 7.46 -0.86 8.52
N TRP A 80 7.90 0.28 8.03
CA TRP A 80 7.96 1.51 8.82
C TRP A 80 6.87 2.46 8.35
N THR A 81 6.24 3.13 9.30
CA THR A 81 5.21 4.13 9.04
C THR A 81 5.30 5.22 10.10
N PHE A 82 4.30 6.09 10.16
CA PHE A 82 4.25 7.16 11.15
C PHE A 82 3.31 6.78 12.29
N GLY A 83 3.73 7.08 13.51
CA GLY A 83 2.93 6.88 14.70
C GLY A 83 3.06 8.07 15.62
N LEU A 84 2.40 7.99 16.77
CA LEU A 84 2.46 9.03 17.77
C LEU A 84 3.27 8.56 18.99
N TYR A 85 4.10 9.46 19.49
CA TYR A 85 4.91 9.23 20.67
C TYR A 85 4.57 10.30 21.70
N CYS A 86 4.31 9.87 22.94
CA CYS A 86 4.05 10.78 24.04
C CYS A 86 5.34 10.96 24.84
N ASP A 87 5.87 12.19 24.88
CA ASP A 87 7.09 12.46 25.61
C ASP A 87 6.84 12.58 27.12
N LYS A 88 7.92 12.79 27.89
CA LYS A 88 7.83 12.90 29.35
C LYS A 88 6.98 14.09 29.82
N SER A 89 6.79 15.08 28.94
CA SER A 89 5.95 16.25 29.20
C SER A 89 4.50 16.03 28.81
N SER A 90 4.12 14.80 28.45
CA SER A 90 2.80 14.43 27.94
C SER A 90 2.45 15.12 26.62
N LYS A 91 3.43 15.56 25.86
CA LYS A 91 3.23 16.12 24.52
C LYS A 91 3.33 15.03 23.47
N LEU A 92 2.43 15.06 22.51
CA LEU A 92 2.43 14.11 21.40
C LEU A 92 3.33 14.62 20.28
N LYS A 93 4.15 13.72 19.76
CA LYS A 93 5.02 13.97 18.61
C LYS A 93 4.89 12.83 17.61
N TRP A 94 5.05 13.16 16.34
CA TRP A 94 5.10 12.12 15.31
C TRP A 94 6.46 11.41 15.36
N ILE A 95 6.43 10.11 15.16
CA ILE A 95 7.65 9.28 15.18
C ILE A 95 7.51 8.17 14.14
N ALA A 96 8.63 7.75 13.56
CA ALA A 96 8.65 6.56 12.72
C ALA A 96 8.42 5.32 13.57
N THR A 97 7.48 4.50 13.19
CA THR A 97 7.04 3.32 13.95
C THR A 97 7.09 2.09 13.08
N ARG A 98 7.59 0.98 13.63
CA ARG A 98 7.61 -0.29 12.93
C ARG A 98 6.31 -1.04 13.17
N MET A 99 5.73 -1.53 12.10
CA MET A 99 4.48 -2.28 12.10
C MET A 99 4.65 -3.57 11.32
N THR A 100 3.76 -4.51 11.53
CA THR A 100 3.74 -5.76 10.78
C THR A 100 2.57 -5.74 9.79
N TRP A 101 2.85 -6.10 8.54
CA TRP A 101 1.81 -6.11 7.50
C TRP A 101 0.94 -7.34 7.64
N ASN A 102 -0.34 -7.15 7.90
CA ASN A 102 -1.32 -8.22 8.04
C ASN A 102 -2.42 -8.15 6.97
N GLY A 103 -2.32 -7.19 6.05
CA GLY A 103 -3.38 -6.98 5.05
C GLY A 103 -4.64 -6.36 5.65
N GLU A 104 -4.54 -5.74 6.81
CA GLU A 104 -5.65 -5.07 7.47
C GLU A 104 -5.98 -3.75 6.77
N PRO A 105 -7.20 -3.22 6.95
CA PRO A 105 -7.57 -1.92 6.36
C PRO A 105 -6.61 -0.79 6.74
N ASP A 106 -6.08 -0.78 7.96
CA ASP A 106 -5.14 0.24 8.39
C ASP A 106 -3.81 0.17 7.62
N ASP A 107 -3.34 -1.04 7.30
CA ASP A 107 -2.13 -1.23 6.49
C ASP A 107 -2.32 -0.62 5.10
N TYR A 108 -3.45 -0.92 4.45
CA TYR A 108 -3.75 -0.39 3.13
C TYR A 108 -3.97 1.11 3.15
N ALA A 109 -4.61 1.63 4.20
CA ALA A 109 -4.79 3.08 4.34
C ALA A 109 -3.44 3.79 4.43
N ALA A 110 -2.51 3.27 5.21
CA ALA A 110 -1.16 3.82 5.31
C ALA A 110 -0.44 3.76 3.96
N TYR A 111 -0.55 2.64 3.26
CA TYR A 111 0.10 2.47 1.95
C TYR A 111 -0.45 3.48 0.93
N LYS A 112 -1.77 3.63 0.86
CA LYS A 112 -2.41 4.55 -0.07
C LYS A 112 -2.09 6.01 0.24
N ALA A 113 -1.80 6.32 1.50
CA ALA A 113 -1.36 7.65 1.90
C ALA A 113 0.14 7.91 1.61
N GLY A 114 0.87 6.90 1.16
CA GLY A 114 2.30 7.00 0.94
C GLY A 114 3.14 6.88 2.20
N TRP A 115 2.61 6.26 3.23
CA TRP A 115 3.22 6.18 4.57
C TRP A 115 3.73 4.77 4.92
N VAL A 116 4.12 3.98 3.92
CA VAL A 116 4.71 2.66 4.13
C VAL A 116 6.11 2.64 3.53
N PHE A 117 7.11 2.34 4.35
CA PHE A 117 8.52 2.42 3.99
C PHE A 117 9.23 1.11 4.35
N ALA A 118 10.17 0.72 3.52
CA ALA A 118 10.94 -0.50 3.74
C ALA A 118 11.95 -0.35 4.87
N THR A 119 12.45 0.88 5.10
CA THR A 119 13.50 1.14 6.10
C THR A 119 13.13 2.28 7.02
N GLN A 120 13.74 2.27 8.21
CA GLN A 120 13.59 3.36 9.18
C GLN A 120 14.08 4.68 8.58
N ASP A 121 15.21 4.67 7.89
CA ASP A 121 15.78 5.87 7.27
C ASP A 121 14.82 6.55 6.31
N ASP A 122 14.20 5.76 5.44
CA ASP A 122 13.24 6.28 4.47
C ASP A 122 12.03 6.89 5.18
N ALA A 123 11.53 6.21 6.21
CA ALA A 123 10.40 6.71 6.99
C ALA A 123 10.76 8.01 7.72
N GLU A 124 11.95 8.10 8.30
CA GLU A 124 12.37 9.30 9.03
C GLU A 124 12.59 10.49 8.11
N LYS A 125 13.13 10.27 6.91
CA LYS A 125 13.27 11.34 5.92
C LYS A 125 11.91 11.86 5.49
N ALA A 126 10.96 10.97 5.22
CA ALA A 126 9.61 11.36 4.84
C ALA A 126 8.88 12.04 5.99
N LEU A 127 9.05 11.54 7.22
CA LEU A 127 8.46 12.13 8.42
C LEU A 127 8.88 13.58 8.62
N SER A 128 10.16 13.87 8.46
CA SER A 128 10.68 15.23 8.58
C SER A 128 9.98 16.19 7.61
N ASN A 129 9.80 15.78 6.38
CA ASN A 129 9.14 16.59 5.36
C ASN A 129 7.64 16.76 5.62
N VAL A 130 6.95 15.68 5.96
CA VAL A 130 5.51 15.70 6.22
C VAL A 130 5.19 16.53 7.45
N ALA A 131 5.96 16.36 8.53
CA ALA A 131 5.74 17.09 9.78
C ALA A 131 5.98 18.59 9.59
N LYS A 132 6.98 18.97 8.80
CA LYS A 132 7.24 20.38 8.49
C LYS A 132 6.12 20.99 7.68
N GLU A 133 5.61 20.25 6.70
CA GLU A 133 4.51 20.71 5.87
C GLU A 133 3.24 20.91 6.68
N LEU A 134 2.95 19.98 7.59
CA LEU A 134 1.77 20.03 8.46
C LEU A 134 1.99 20.93 9.69
N LYS A 135 3.21 21.42 9.90
CA LYS A 135 3.60 22.23 11.09
C LYS A 135 3.30 21.51 12.39
N THR A 136 3.60 20.22 12.43
CA THR A 136 3.40 19.38 13.60
C THR A 136 4.74 18.96 14.21
N PRO A 137 4.81 18.76 15.53
CA PRO A 137 6.05 18.31 16.17
C PRO A 137 6.34 16.86 15.83
N TYR A 138 7.62 16.55 15.64
CA TYR A 138 8.10 15.20 15.38
C TYR A 138 9.42 14.94 16.11
N ILE A 139 9.76 13.68 16.25
CA ILE A 139 11.03 13.26 16.86
C ILE A 139 11.60 12.09 16.04
N LEU A 140 12.91 12.09 15.85
CA LEU A 140 13.61 10.97 15.24
C LEU A 140 13.97 9.96 16.32
N ARG A 141 13.96 8.67 16.00
CA ARG A 141 14.21 7.63 17.01
C ARG A 141 15.58 7.74 17.67
N GLY A 142 16.58 8.23 16.95
CA GLY A 142 17.89 8.49 17.53
C GLY A 142 17.92 9.58 18.59
N GLN A 143 16.86 10.35 18.72
CA GLN A 143 16.72 11.44 19.70
C GLN A 143 15.95 11.00 20.94
N LEU A 144 15.49 9.75 21.00
CA LEU A 144 14.79 9.25 22.18
C LEU A 144 15.78 9.10 23.34
N ASP A 145 15.38 9.60 24.51
CA ASP A 145 16.13 9.38 25.75
C ASP A 145 15.80 7.98 26.26
N ASP A 146 16.80 7.19 26.48
CA ASP A 146 16.65 5.86 27.06
C ASP A 146 16.43 5.94 28.58
#